data_97beecb56f6502f150f1ca84725f9b00
#
_entry.id   97beecb56f6502f150f1ca84725f9b00
#
_cell.length_a   1.000
_cell.length_b   1.000
_cell.length_c   1.000
_cell.angle_alpha   90.00
_cell.angle_beta   90.00
_cell.angle_gamma   90.00
#
_symmetry.space_group_name_H-M   'P 1'
#
loop_
_entity.id
_entity.type
_entity.pdbx_description
1 polymer ?
#
loop_
_entity_poly.entity_id
_entity_poly.type
_entity_poly.pdbx_seq_one_letter_code
_entity_poly.pdbx_strand_id
1 'polypeptide(L)'
;KVKEVWSTEDPDIIEFRYTDQISVFDQIIPSLVPRKGESLNRTSCHWFKLVEDANICETHIIEMNAPDRVLARRFDVIREPGQIPRDMENVFVPLEVICRHYLAGGGWRRYERGDVGPEEFGFEPGTVLHQGVKLPKPYLEVSTKFEKFDRLLDRDEALEISNLREEEFDAILEIVVKIDEIIDREASKRGLIHVDGKKEFALGQGRVPVLVDSFGTLDEDRWWALDDYRNGKIVSLSKEFVREHYLGTGHYEKLSLIHI
;
A
#
# COMPACT_ATOMS: atom_id res chain seq x y z
N LYS A 1 6.13 -2.01 16.67
CA LYS A 1 5.32 -1.86 15.43
C LYS A 1 5.50 -0.47 14.86
N VAL A 2 5.36 -0.33 13.57
CA VAL A 2 5.44 0.98 12.89
C VAL A 2 4.28 1.89 13.27
N LYS A 3 3.10 1.30 13.46
CA LYS A 3 1.86 1.96 13.84
C LYS A 3 1.14 1.15 14.92
N GLU A 4 0.61 1.83 15.91
CA GLU A 4 -0.24 1.26 16.97
C GLU A 4 -1.67 1.76 16.81
N VAL A 5 -2.65 0.94 17.16
CA VAL A 5 -4.06 1.27 17.14
C VAL A 5 -4.57 1.30 18.58
N TRP A 6 -5.11 2.41 18.99
CA TRP A 6 -5.64 2.62 20.33
C TRP A 6 -7.16 2.88 20.27
N SER A 7 -7.91 2.34 21.20
CA SER A 7 -9.30 2.71 21.41
C SER A 7 -9.39 4.10 22.06
N THR A 8 -10.48 4.82 21.76
CA THR A 8 -10.82 6.09 22.41
C THR A 8 -12.01 5.88 23.36
N GLU A 9 -12.51 6.97 23.96
CA GLU A 9 -13.75 6.93 24.74
C GLU A 9 -14.99 6.68 23.85
N ASP A 10 -14.93 7.10 22.59
CA ASP A 10 -15.95 6.82 21.59
C ASP A 10 -15.65 5.45 20.93
N PRO A 11 -16.58 4.47 21.02
CA PRO A 11 -16.38 3.14 20.46
C PRO A 11 -16.25 3.12 18.92
N ASP A 12 -16.71 4.16 18.24
CA ASP A 12 -16.67 4.28 16.77
C ASP A 12 -15.40 4.99 16.28
N ILE A 13 -14.53 5.43 17.20
CA ILE A 13 -13.30 6.14 16.89
C ILE A 13 -12.08 5.39 17.43
N ILE A 14 -11.03 5.32 16.63
CA ILE A 14 -9.71 4.82 17.00
C ILE A 14 -8.66 5.91 16.84
N GLU A 15 -7.56 5.79 17.58
CA GLU A 15 -6.38 6.61 17.39
C GLU A 15 -5.25 5.78 16.81
N PHE A 16 -4.71 6.16 15.67
CA PHE A 16 -3.44 5.66 15.18
C PHE A 16 -2.28 6.47 15.76
N ARG A 17 -1.29 5.77 16.31
CA ARG A 17 -0.03 6.33 16.80
C ARG A 17 1.11 5.78 15.95
N TYR A 18 1.72 6.64 15.17
CA TYR A 18 2.86 6.31 14.34
C TYR A 18 4.13 6.36 15.18
N THR A 19 5.00 5.39 15.01
CA THR A 19 6.22 5.26 15.81
C THR A 19 7.47 5.45 14.97
N ASP A 20 8.56 5.80 15.62
CA ASP A 20 9.88 5.92 15.01
C ASP A 20 10.54 4.57 14.71
N GLN A 21 9.84 3.46 14.99
CA GLN A 21 10.30 2.12 14.74
C GLN A 21 10.21 1.75 13.26
N ILE A 22 11.23 1.07 12.76
CA ILE A 22 11.26 0.52 11.40
C ILE A 22 11.26 -1.01 11.44
N SER A 23 10.57 -1.64 10.52
CA SER A 23 10.64 -3.09 10.29
C SER A 23 11.06 -3.37 8.86
N VAL A 24 11.86 -4.42 8.67
CA VAL A 24 12.30 -4.89 7.36
C VAL A 24 12.16 -6.40 7.35
N PHE A 25 11.53 -6.96 6.31
CA PHE A 25 11.19 -8.39 6.23
C PHE A 25 10.49 -8.91 7.49
N ASP A 26 9.50 -8.17 7.97
CA ASP A 26 8.71 -8.42 9.18
C ASP A 26 9.52 -8.48 10.48
N GLN A 27 10.82 -8.16 10.42
CA GLN A 27 11.68 -8.03 11.59
C GLN A 27 11.78 -6.58 12.03
N ILE A 28 11.57 -6.36 13.33
CA ILE A 28 11.74 -5.03 13.93
C ILE A 28 13.24 -4.74 14.06
N ILE A 29 13.68 -3.63 13.49
CA ILE A 29 15.05 -3.16 13.67
C ILE A 29 15.15 -2.46 15.02
N PRO A 30 16.15 -2.80 15.86
CA PRO A 30 16.30 -2.21 17.20
C PRO A 30 16.48 -0.69 17.21
N SER A 31 17.08 -0.13 16.16
CA SER A 31 17.31 1.32 16.05
C SER A 31 16.02 2.06 15.66
N LEU A 32 15.82 3.22 16.29
CA LEU A 32 14.75 4.13 15.94
C LEU A 32 15.23 5.12 14.87
N VAL A 33 14.31 5.51 13.98
CA VAL A 33 14.53 6.59 13.00
C VAL A 33 13.83 7.84 13.53
N PRO A 34 14.57 8.82 14.09
CA PRO A 34 13.97 10.00 14.74
C PRO A 34 12.97 10.72 13.82
N ARG A 35 11.79 11.02 14.35
CA ARG A 35 10.69 11.73 13.66
C ARG A 35 10.07 10.96 12.48
N LYS A 36 10.36 9.66 12.33
CA LYS A 36 9.74 8.82 11.30
C LYS A 36 8.23 8.77 11.48
N GLY A 37 7.75 8.54 12.70
CA GLY A 37 6.32 8.49 13.00
C GLY A 37 5.60 9.77 12.62
N GLU A 38 6.14 10.93 13.00
CA GLU A 38 5.62 12.24 12.57
C GLU A 38 5.58 12.38 11.05
N SER A 39 6.67 12.00 10.37
CA SER A 39 6.75 12.09 8.90
C SER A 39 5.70 11.23 8.21
N LEU A 40 5.53 9.98 8.64
CA LEU A 40 4.53 9.07 8.08
C LEU A 40 3.11 9.60 8.29
N ASN A 41 2.77 10.05 9.50
CA ASN A 41 1.45 10.58 9.80
C ASN A 41 1.12 11.81 8.95
N ARG A 42 2.02 12.79 8.91
CA ARG A 42 1.83 14.02 8.12
C ARG A 42 1.71 13.73 6.63
N THR A 43 2.52 12.81 6.10
CA THR A 43 2.47 12.43 4.69
C THR A 43 1.16 11.73 4.37
N SER A 44 0.75 10.76 5.18
CA SER A 44 -0.51 10.05 4.99
C SER A 44 -1.72 11.01 5.08
N CYS A 45 -1.79 11.85 6.11
CA CYS A 45 -2.88 12.84 6.25
C CYS A 45 -2.92 13.84 5.08
N HIS A 46 -1.75 14.21 4.53
CA HIS A 46 -1.70 15.06 3.33
C HIS A 46 -2.35 14.39 2.13
N TRP A 47 -2.06 13.11 1.88
CA TRP A 47 -2.66 12.37 0.77
C TRP A 47 -4.16 12.17 0.98
N PHE A 48 -4.61 11.83 2.18
CA PHE A 48 -6.03 11.72 2.50
C PHE A 48 -6.77 13.03 2.20
N LYS A 49 -6.19 14.15 2.64
CA LYS A 49 -6.78 15.46 2.34
C LYS A 49 -6.90 15.74 0.85
N LEU A 50 -5.93 15.39 0.04
CA LEU A 50 -6.00 15.58 -1.42
C LEU A 50 -7.07 14.69 -2.06
N VAL A 51 -7.27 13.47 -1.55
CA VAL A 51 -8.35 12.57 -2.01
C VAL A 51 -9.72 13.16 -1.68
N GLU A 52 -9.89 13.71 -0.48
CA GLU A 52 -11.13 14.38 -0.04
C GLU A 52 -11.39 15.67 -0.83
N ASP A 53 -10.39 16.54 -0.97
CA ASP A 53 -10.49 17.80 -1.73
C ASP A 53 -10.86 17.54 -3.20
N ALA A 54 -10.45 16.39 -3.77
CA ALA A 54 -10.78 15.97 -5.12
C ALA A 54 -12.12 15.20 -5.22
N ASN A 55 -12.80 14.96 -4.10
CA ASN A 55 -14.05 14.18 -4.03
C ASN A 55 -13.96 12.81 -4.71
N ILE A 56 -12.83 12.09 -4.52
CA ILE A 56 -12.63 10.76 -5.11
C ILE A 56 -13.41 9.70 -4.37
N CYS A 57 -13.26 9.65 -3.04
CA CYS A 57 -14.00 8.76 -2.15
C CYS A 57 -14.00 9.32 -0.72
N GLU A 58 -14.82 8.72 0.13
CA GLU A 58 -14.74 8.96 1.57
C GLU A 58 -13.44 8.38 2.14
N THR A 59 -12.98 8.98 3.25
CA THR A 59 -11.83 8.47 4.00
C THR A 59 -12.21 8.21 5.46
N HIS A 60 -11.41 7.43 6.15
CA HIS A 60 -11.63 7.16 7.56
C HIS A 60 -11.05 8.25 8.47
N ILE A 61 -10.25 9.16 7.96
CA ILE A 61 -9.59 10.19 8.78
C ILE A 61 -10.60 11.19 9.33
N ILE A 62 -10.50 11.47 10.63
CA ILE A 62 -11.29 12.50 11.30
C ILE A 62 -10.43 13.75 11.46
N GLU A 63 -9.32 13.64 12.19
CA GLU A 63 -8.39 14.75 12.38
C GLU A 63 -7.01 14.29 12.83
N MET A 64 -5.99 15.05 12.48
CA MET A 64 -4.65 14.89 13.01
C MET A 64 -4.55 15.62 14.36
N ASN A 65 -4.68 14.88 15.46
CA ASN A 65 -4.71 15.42 16.82
C ASN A 65 -3.32 15.64 17.44
N ALA A 66 -2.25 15.06 16.82
CA ALA A 66 -0.86 15.33 17.17
C ALA A 66 0.04 15.05 15.94
N PRO A 67 1.31 15.51 15.94
CA PRO A 67 2.19 15.31 14.79
C PRO A 67 2.36 13.85 14.35
N ASP A 68 2.32 12.91 15.30
CA ASP A 68 2.47 11.47 15.11
C ASP A 68 1.17 10.69 15.34
N ARG A 69 0.02 11.36 15.45
CA ARG A 69 -1.27 10.74 15.80
C ARG A 69 -2.41 11.28 14.95
N VAL A 70 -3.35 10.39 14.67
CA VAL A 70 -4.57 10.74 13.94
C VAL A 70 -5.76 9.96 14.49
N LEU A 71 -6.88 10.64 14.63
CA LEU A 71 -8.18 10.03 14.92
C LEU A 71 -8.83 9.58 13.62
N ALA A 72 -9.38 8.38 13.64
CA ALA A 72 -10.01 7.76 12.50
C ALA A 72 -11.29 7.01 12.88
N ARG A 73 -12.22 6.91 11.94
CA ARG A 73 -13.41 6.05 12.07
C ARG A 73 -12.96 4.60 12.25
N ARG A 74 -13.61 3.89 13.16
CA ARG A 74 -13.43 2.46 13.38
C ARG A 74 -14.32 1.67 12.43
N PHE A 75 -13.78 0.57 11.91
CA PHE A 75 -14.51 -0.41 11.13
C PHE A 75 -14.37 -1.80 11.77
N ASP A 76 -15.41 -2.60 11.64
CA ASP A 76 -15.37 -4.00 12.07
C ASP A 76 -14.42 -4.81 11.19
N VAL A 77 -13.69 -5.74 11.80
CA VAL A 77 -12.70 -6.56 11.10
C VAL A 77 -13.07 -8.04 11.22
N ILE A 78 -13.51 -8.61 10.12
CA ILE A 78 -13.75 -10.04 9.97
C ILE A 78 -12.55 -10.63 9.22
N ARG A 79 -11.82 -11.54 9.89
CA ARG A 79 -10.56 -12.09 9.37
C ARG A 79 -10.73 -13.36 8.56
N GLU A 80 -11.82 -14.08 8.79
CA GLU A 80 -12.12 -15.32 8.13
C GLU A 80 -12.57 -15.05 6.69
N PRO A 81 -11.90 -15.65 5.68
CA PRO A 81 -12.25 -15.46 4.27
C PRO A 81 -13.70 -15.80 3.98
N GLY A 82 -14.37 -14.97 3.18
CA GLY A 82 -15.74 -15.18 2.74
C GLY A 82 -16.83 -15.07 3.82
N GLN A 83 -16.48 -14.70 5.05
CA GLN A 83 -17.43 -14.62 6.18
C GLN A 83 -18.05 -13.24 6.39
N ILE A 84 -17.68 -12.25 5.60
CA ILE A 84 -18.31 -10.92 5.67
C ILE A 84 -19.75 -11.04 5.13
N PRO A 85 -20.79 -10.73 5.94
CA PRO A 85 -22.16 -10.73 5.44
C PRO A 85 -22.32 -9.78 4.25
N ARG A 86 -23.05 -10.22 3.22
CA ARG A 86 -23.15 -9.51 1.93
C ARG A 86 -23.86 -8.15 2.02
N ASP A 87 -24.58 -7.90 3.08
CA ASP A 87 -25.29 -6.66 3.41
C ASP A 87 -24.64 -5.88 4.57
N MET A 88 -23.54 -6.39 5.12
CA MET A 88 -22.86 -5.74 6.23
C MET A 88 -22.20 -4.42 5.79
N GLU A 89 -22.49 -3.39 6.54
CA GLU A 89 -21.85 -2.07 6.47
C GLU A 89 -20.81 -1.92 7.58
N ASN A 90 -20.06 -0.86 7.55
CA ASN A 90 -19.04 -0.52 8.56
C ASN A 90 -18.00 -1.63 8.77
N VAL A 91 -17.57 -2.27 7.69
CA VAL A 91 -16.68 -3.43 7.72
C VAL A 91 -15.43 -3.23 6.86
N PHE A 92 -14.28 -3.65 7.36
CA PHE A 92 -13.01 -3.61 6.65
C PHE A 92 -12.98 -4.65 5.52
N VAL A 93 -12.53 -4.27 4.34
CA VAL A 93 -12.35 -5.16 3.18
C VAL A 93 -11.02 -5.91 3.35
N PRO A 94 -10.99 -7.26 3.40
CA PRO A 94 -9.80 -8.05 3.70
C PRO A 94 -8.85 -8.20 2.50
N LEU A 95 -8.72 -7.16 1.71
CA LEU A 95 -7.90 -7.09 0.50
C LEU A 95 -6.93 -5.91 0.57
N GLU A 96 -5.77 -6.06 -0.05
CA GLU A 96 -4.87 -4.98 -0.39
C GLU A 96 -4.89 -4.77 -1.89
N VAL A 97 -5.09 -3.55 -2.35
CA VAL A 97 -5.04 -3.20 -3.78
C VAL A 97 -3.76 -2.43 -4.06
N ILE A 98 -2.96 -2.97 -4.96
CA ILE A 98 -1.66 -2.44 -5.33
C ILE A 98 -1.75 -1.86 -6.74
N CYS A 99 -1.34 -0.61 -6.92
CA CYS A 99 -1.19 0.01 -8.23
C CYS A 99 0.29 0.20 -8.55
N ARG A 100 0.71 -0.22 -9.76
CA ARG A 100 2.09 -0.12 -10.21
C ARG A 100 2.19 0.72 -11.48
N HIS A 101 3.13 1.65 -11.47
CA HIS A 101 3.49 2.48 -12.62
C HIS A 101 4.81 2.04 -13.26
N TYR A 102 5.62 1.29 -12.51
CA TYR A 102 6.94 0.80 -12.93
C TYR A 102 7.12 -0.66 -12.51
N LEU A 103 7.87 -1.41 -13.30
CA LEU A 103 8.17 -2.80 -13.00
C LEU A 103 9.26 -2.89 -11.92
N ALA A 104 8.83 -3.11 -10.68
CA ALA A 104 9.68 -3.17 -9.51
C ALA A 104 9.18 -4.19 -8.48
N GLY A 105 9.97 -4.44 -7.44
CA GLY A 105 9.59 -5.26 -6.29
C GLY A 105 9.04 -6.64 -6.67
N GLY A 106 7.82 -6.96 -6.21
CA GLY A 106 7.16 -8.24 -6.46
C GLY A 106 6.91 -8.52 -7.93
N GLY A 107 6.47 -7.50 -8.69
CA GLY A 107 6.22 -7.62 -10.13
C GLY A 107 7.50 -7.99 -10.89
N TRP A 108 8.60 -7.27 -10.62
CA TRP A 108 9.90 -7.59 -11.22
C TRP A 108 10.38 -9.00 -10.89
N ARG A 109 10.31 -9.41 -9.63
CA ARG A 109 10.73 -10.75 -9.19
C ARG A 109 9.96 -11.88 -9.87
N ARG A 110 8.64 -11.71 -10.12
CA ARG A 110 7.85 -12.70 -10.86
C ARG A 110 8.27 -12.78 -12.32
N TYR A 111 8.49 -11.65 -12.97
CA TYR A 111 8.98 -11.62 -14.34
C TYR A 111 10.38 -12.26 -14.46
N GLU A 112 11.31 -11.89 -13.57
CA GLU A 112 12.70 -12.40 -13.56
C GLU A 112 12.77 -13.93 -13.36
N ARG A 113 11.83 -14.49 -12.57
CA ARG A 113 11.72 -15.94 -12.39
C ARG A 113 11.01 -16.65 -13.53
N GLY A 114 10.40 -15.92 -14.45
CA GLY A 114 9.60 -16.48 -15.53
C GLY A 114 8.19 -16.94 -15.12
N ASP A 115 7.70 -16.51 -13.97
CA ASP A 115 6.35 -16.83 -13.48
C ASP A 115 5.27 -16.13 -14.35
N VAL A 116 5.61 -14.98 -14.95
CA VAL A 116 4.73 -14.16 -15.81
C VAL A 116 5.50 -13.62 -16.99
N GLY A 117 4.80 -13.45 -18.13
CA GLY A 117 5.34 -12.82 -19.34
C GLY A 117 5.23 -11.28 -19.34
N PRO A 118 5.80 -10.61 -20.35
CA PRO A 118 5.67 -9.17 -20.51
C PRO A 118 4.22 -8.72 -20.75
N GLU A 119 3.38 -9.60 -21.29
CA GLU A 119 1.96 -9.35 -21.59
C GLU A 119 1.17 -9.03 -20.32
N GLU A 120 1.54 -9.65 -19.20
CA GLU A 120 0.94 -9.38 -17.89
C GLU A 120 0.99 -7.89 -17.53
N PHE A 121 2.08 -7.23 -17.92
CA PHE A 121 2.31 -5.80 -17.65
C PHE A 121 1.91 -4.87 -18.83
N GLY A 122 1.24 -5.43 -19.83
CA GLY A 122 0.72 -4.69 -20.98
C GLY A 122 1.72 -4.44 -22.10
N PHE A 123 2.83 -5.18 -22.16
CA PHE A 123 3.78 -5.16 -23.26
C PHE A 123 3.46 -6.24 -24.30
N GLU A 124 4.01 -6.09 -25.50
CA GLU A 124 3.89 -7.10 -26.54
C GLU A 124 4.62 -8.40 -26.17
N PRO A 125 4.08 -9.57 -26.58
CA PRO A 125 4.73 -10.86 -26.38
C PRO A 125 6.19 -10.87 -26.86
N GLY A 126 7.08 -11.45 -26.06
CA GLY A 126 8.50 -11.52 -26.37
C GLY A 126 9.32 -10.26 -26.10
N THR A 127 8.68 -9.18 -25.61
CA THR A 127 9.42 -7.99 -25.16
C THR A 127 10.30 -8.34 -23.96
N VAL A 128 11.60 -8.01 -24.03
CA VAL A 128 12.51 -8.18 -22.91
C VAL A 128 12.41 -6.95 -21.99
N LEU A 129 11.94 -7.17 -20.78
CA LEU A 129 11.80 -6.13 -19.79
C LEU A 129 13.04 -6.02 -18.90
N HIS A 130 13.24 -4.86 -18.31
CA HIS A 130 14.27 -4.62 -17.27
C HIS A 130 13.62 -4.02 -16.03
N GLN A 131 14.28 -4.19 -14.90
CA GLN A 131 13.82 -3.58 -13.66
C GLN A 131 13.73 -2.06 -13.81
N GLY A 132 12.64 -1.49 -13.36
CA GLY A 132 12.41 -0.07 -13.42
C GLY A 132 11.81 0.44 -14.73
N VAL A 133 11.49 -0.43 -15.70
CA VAL A 133 10.77 0.02 -16.89
C VAL A 133 9.41 0.59 -16.51
N LYS A 134 9.04 1.74 -17.11
CA LYS A 134 7.72 2.32 -16.93
C LYS A 134 6.68 1.47 -17.66
N LEU A 135 5.59 1.14 -16.96
CA LEU A 135 4.49 0.35 -17.54
C LEU A 135 3.69 1.20 -18.54
N PRO A 136 3.15 0.61 -19.61
CA PRO A 136 2.32 1.32 -20.60
C PRO A 136 1.07 1.97 -19.99
N LYS A 137 0.52 1.34 -18.96
CA LYS A 137 -0.62 1.82 -18.16
C LYS A 137 -0.44 1.37 -16.72
N PRO A 138 -1.11 2.01 -15.73
CA PRO A 138 -1.14 1.50 -14.35
C PRO A 138 -1.59 0.03 -14.32
N TYR A 139 -0.84 -0.80 -13.61
CA TYR A 139 -1.13 -2.21 -13.43
C TYR A 139 -1.63 -2.46 -12.01
N LEU A 140 -2.83 -3.03 -11.90
CA LEU A 140 -3.48 -3.30 -10.63
C LEU A 140 -3.30 -4.76 -10.23
N GLU A 141 -2.94 -4.97 -8.99
CA GLU A 141 -2.89 -6.27 -8.34
C GLU A 141 -3.71 -6.24 -7.05
N VAL A 142 -4.30 -7.36 -6.71
CA VAL A 142 -5.02 -7.54 -5.44
C VAL A 142 -4.37 -8.66 -4.68
N SER A 143 -4.21 -8.49 -3.37
CA SER A 143 -3.67 -9.53 -2.49
C SER A 143 -4.50 -9.70 -1.22
N THR A 144 -4.30 -10.84 -0.56
CA THR A 144 -4.88 -11.11 0.75
C THR A 144 -4.27 -10.19 1.81
N LYS A 145 -5.07 -9.85 2.86
CA LYS A 145 -4.62 -9.01 3.98
C LYS A 145 -4.28 -9.81 5.22
N PHE A 146 -5.00 -10.87 5.51
CA PHE A 146 -4.93 -11.55 6.80
C PHE A 146 -4.30 -12.93 6.74
N GLU A 147 -3.81 -13.37 5.60
CA GLU A 147 -3.01 -14.59 5.50
C GLU A 147 -1.62 -14.39 6.11
N LYS A 148 -0.93 -15.48 6.41
CA LYS A 148 0.43 -15.45 6.96
C LYS A 148 1.42 -14.76 6.03
N PHE A 149 1.19 -14.88 4.71
CA PHE A 149 1.94 -14.19 3.65
C PHE A 149 0.93 -13.62 2.64
N ASP A 150 1.14 -12.40 2.22
CA ASP A 150 0.29 -11.76 1.21
C ASP A 150 0.39 -12.54 -0.10
N ARG A 151 -0.75 -13.05 -0.57
CA ARG A 151 -0.88 -13.84 -1.78
C ARG A 151 -1.70 -13.06 -2.79
N LEU A 152 -1.20 -12.99 -4.03
CA LEU A 152 -1.96 -12.38 -5.12
C LEU A 152 -3.21 -13.20 -5.43
N LEU A 153 -4.27 -12.50 -5.75
CA LEU A 153 -5.58 -13.04 -6.04
C LEU A 153 -5.98 -12.69 -7.47
N ASP A 154 -6.66 -13.62 -8.13
CA ASP A 154 -7.46 -13.27 -9.28
C ASP A 154 -8.78 -12.59 -8.86
N ARG A 155 -9.57 -12.14 -9.83
CA ARG A 155 -10.83 -11.44 -9.56
C ARG A 155 -11.83 -12.30 -8.79
N ASP A 156 -11.98 -13.55 -9.19
CA ASP A 156 -12.99 -14.45 -8.62
C ASP A 156 -12.63 -14.81 -7.18
N GLU A 157 -11.35 -15.12 -6.91
CA GLU A 157 -10.82 -15.33 -5.56
C GLU A 157 -10.98 -14.08 -4.68
N ALA A 158 -10.71 -12.89 -5.21
CA ALA A 158 -10.84 -11.64 -4.46
C ALA A 158 -12.29 -11.39 -4.05
N LEU A 159 -13.24 -11.62 -4.95
CA LEU A 159 -14.69 -11.53 -4.67
C LEU A 159 -15.14 -12.57 -3.65
N GLU A 160 -14.65 -13.81 -3.75
CA GLU A 160 -14.97 -14.87 -2.81
C GLU A 160 -14.46 -14.54 -1.39
N ILE A 161 -13.20 -14.13 -1.26
CA ILE A 161 -12.58 -13.82 0.03
C ILE A 161 -13.23 -12.61 0.71
N SER A 162 -13.53 -11.57 -0.05
CA SER A 162 -14.06 -10.31 0.47
C SER A 162 -15.59 -10.27 0.56
N ASN A 163 -16.28 -11.14 -0.15
CA ASN A 163 -17.72 -11.12 -0.36
C ASN A 163 -18.25 -9.75 -0.84
N LEU A 164 -17.40 -9.03 -1.60
CA LEU A 164 -17.80 -7.83 -2.32
C LEU A 164 -18.77 -8.16 -3.46
N ARG A 165 -19.61 -7.19 -3.81
CA ARG A 165 -20.31 -7.18 -5.09
C ARG A 165 -19.32 -6.78 -6.20
N GLU A 166 -19.57 -7.22 -7.42
CA GLU A 166 -18.70 -6.87 -8.55
C GLU A 166 -18.56 -5.35 -8.72
N GLU A 167 -19.65 -4.61 -8.57
CA GLU A 167 -19.68 -3.15 -8.69
C GLU A 167 -18.87 -2.47 -7.57
N GLU A 168 -18.87 -3.03 -6.36
CA GLU A 168 -18.06 -2.53 -5.23
C GLU A 168 -16.57 -2.77 -5.48
N PHE A 169 -16.22 -3.93 -6.01
CA PHE A 169 -14.86 -4.27 -6.37
C PHE A 169 -14.34 -3.37 -7.49
N ASP A 170 -15.11 -3.20 -8.56
CA ASP A 170 -14.74 -2.33 -9.70
C ASP A 170 -14.62 -0.87 -9.26
N ALA A 171 -15.53 -0.39 -8.40
CA ALA A 171 -15.44 0.95 -7.82
C ALA A 171 -14.14 1.15 -7.01
N ILE A 172 -13.72 0.17 -6.22
CA ILE A 172 -12.45 0.22 -5.49
C ILE A 172 -11.27 0.34 -6.46
N LEU A 173 -11.23 -0.47 -7.53
CA LEU A 173 -10.15 -0.41 -8.52
C LEU A 173 -10.08 0.95 -9.22
N GLU A 174 -11.22 1.53 -9.61
CA GLU A 174 -11.29 2.87 -10.19
C GLU A 174 -10.81 3.96 -9.23
N ILE A 175 -11.19 3.86 -7.95
CA ILE A 175 -10.75 4.79 -6.91
C ILE A 175 -9.23 4.74 -6.78
N VAL A 176 -8.63 3.56 -6.75
CA VAL A 176 -7.18 3.39 -6.64
C VAL A 176 -6.45 4.08 -7.80
N VAL A 177 -6.93 3.91 -9.03
CA VAL A 177 -6.33 4.59 -10.21
C VAL A 177 -6.39 6.12 -10.06
N LYS A 178 -7.54 6.66 -9.67
CA LYS A 178 -7.72 8.11 -9.46
C LYS A 178 -6.81 8.67 -8.35
N ILE A 179 -6.64 7.91 -7.26
CA ILE A 179 -5.71 8.27 -6.18
C ILE A 179 -4.28 8.31 -6.69
N ASP A 180 -3.86 7.30 -7.43
CA ASP A 180 -2.49 7.22 -7.96
C ASP A 180 -2.19 8.30 -9.01
N GLU A 181 -3.18 8.73 -9.79
CA GLU A 181 -3.06 9.89 -10.68
C GLU A 181 -2.76 11.19 -9.90
N ILE A 182 -3.40 11.38 -8.73
CA ILE A 182 -3.10 12.52 -7.85
C ILE A 182 -1.69 12.40 -7.29
N ILE A 183 -1.32 11.23 -6.80
CA ILE A 183 0.01 11.00 -6.23
C ILE A 183 1.09 11.27 -7.27
N ASP A 184 0.98 10.68 -8.47
CA ASP A 184 1.96 10.87 -9.55
C ASP A 184 2.09 12.36 -9.95
N ARG A 185 0.95 13.05 -10.11
CA ARG A 185 0.93 14.47 -10.44
C ARG A 185 1.61 15.34 -9.38
N GLU A 186 1.36 15.10 -8.10
CA GLU A 186 1.93 15.89 -7.01
C GLU A 186 3.39 15.52 -6.71
N ALA A 187 3.75 14.26 -6.85
CA ALA A 187 5.09 13.76 -6.65
C ALA A 187 6.06 14.27 -7.73
N SER A 188 5.63 14.24 -9.00
CA SER A 188 6.46 14.69 -10.13
C SER A 188 6.84 16.16 -10.03
N LYS A 189 5.99 17.03 -9.49
CA LYS A 189 6.29 18.44 -9.21
C LYS A 189 7.42 18.62 -8.20
N ARG A 190 7.71 17.58 -7.42
CA ARG A 190 8.73 17.58 -6.35
C ARG A 190 9.97 16.75 -6.70
N GLY A 191 10.10 16.35 -7.97
CA GLY A 191 11.22 15.54 -8.42
C GLY A 191 11.19 14.10 -7.93
N LEU A 192 9.99 13.58 -7.64
CA LEU A 192 9.77 12.21 -7.18
C LEU A 192 9.02 11.39 -8.22
N ILE A 193 9.27 10.10 -8.24
CA ILE A 193 8.50 9.10 -8.98
C ILE A 193 7.77 8.23 -7.98
N HIS A 194 6.46 8.14 -8.09
CA HIS A 194 5.65 7.12 -7.44
C HIS A 194 5.73 5.83 -8.26
N VAL A 195 6.37 4.81 -7.73
CA VAL A 195 6.68 3.57 -8.45
C VAL A 195 5.53 2.59 -8.35
N ASP A 196 5.12 2.33 -7.14
CA ASP A 196 3.93 1.55 -6.76
C ASP A 196 3.51 1.89 -5.33
N GLY A 197 2.30 1.54 -4.99
CA GLY A 197 1.78 1.69 -3.63
C GLY A 197 0.52 0.86 -3.43
N LYS A 198 0.22 0.56 -2.16
CA LYS A 198 -0.98 -0.19 -1.79
C LYS A 198 -2.02 0.72 -1.14
N LYS A 199 -3.29 0.36 -1.29
CA LYS A 199 -4.45 1.00 -0.67
C LYS A 199 -5.35 -0.05 -0.06
N GLU A 200 -5.97 0.30 1.03
CA GLU A 200 -6.89 -0.55 1.78
C GLU A 200 -8.23 0.16 1.93
N PHE A 201 -9.29 -0.62 1.96
CA PHE A 201 -10.65 -0.09 1.98
C PHE A 201 -11.50 -0.72 3.07
N ALA A 202 -12.54 0.00 3.44
CA ALA A 202 -13.68 -0.49 4.20
C ALA A 202 -14.96 -0.16 3.44
N LEU A 203 -16.06 -0.78 3.80
CA LEU A 203 -17.39 -0.43 3.33
C LEU A 203 -18.09 0.38 4.41
N GLY A 204 -18.40 1.63 4.12
CA GLY A 204 -19.14 2.52 4.98
C GLY A 204 -20.66 2.35 4.87
N GLN A 205 -21.41 3.38 5.20
CA GLN A 205 -22.86 3.40 5.07
C GLN A 205 -23.27 3.20 3.61
N GLY A 206 -24.29 2.39 3.35
CA GLY A 206 -24.69 2.01 2.00
C GLY A 206 -23.67 1.16 1.27
N ARG A 207 -22.68 0.61 1.97
CA ARG A 207 -21.54 -0.16 1.43
C ARG A 207 -20.68 0.65 0.44
N VAL A 208 -20.64 1.95 0.63
CA VAL A 208 -19.76 2.83 -0.18
C VAL A 208 -18.30 2.58 0.22
N PRO A 209 -17.37 2.43 -0.73
CA PRO A 209 -15.95 2.28 -0.43
C PRO A 209 -15.39 3.49 0.32
N VAL A 210 -14.71 3.23 1.42
CA VAL A 210 -14.02 4.21 2.27
C VAL A 210 -12.54 3.86 2.27
N LEU A 211 -11.68 4.80 1.92
CA LEU A 211 -10.24 4.62 1.96
C LEU A 211 -9.75 4.63 3.41
N VAL A 212 -9.01 3.61 3.79
CA VAL A 212 -8.56 3.39 5.18
C VAL A 212 -7.05 3.13 5.27
N ASP A 213 -6.57 2.95 6.48
CA ASP A 213 -5.17 2.67 6.86
C ASP A 213 -4.25 3.87 6.55
N SER A 214 -3.11 3.67 5.96
CA SER A 214 -2.15 4.69 5.51
C SER A 214 -1.63 4.33 4.13
N PHE A 215 -1.35 5.32 3.31
CA PHE A 215 -0.83 5.14 1.97
C PHE A 215 0.06 6.31 1.55
N GLY A 216 0.78 6.18 0.45
CA GLY A 216 1.62 7.23 -0.11
C GLY A 216 2.83 7.57 0.77
N THR A 217 3.17 6.76 1.76
CA THR A 217 4.28 6.99 2.67
C THR A 217 5.54 6.25 2.21
N LEU A 218 6.70 6.62 2.76
CA LEU A 218 7.95 5.93 2.46
C LEU A 218 8.03 4.50 3.05
N ASP A 219 7.07 4.11 3.89
CA ASP A 219 6.95 2.74 4.43
C ASP A 219 6.06 1.85 3.59
N GLU A 220 4.99 2.42 3.01
CA GLU A 220 3.96 1.66 2.27
C GLU A 220 4.26 1.60 0.78
N ASP A 221 4.76 2.71 0.20
CA ASP A 221 4.93 2.88 -1.22
C ASP A 221 6.41 2.93 -1.62
N ARG A 222 6.71 2.62 -2.89
CA ARG A 222 8.04 2.81 -3.47
C ARG A 222 8.15 4.16 -4.15
N TRP A 223 9.27 4.81 -3.88
CA TRP A 223 9.58 6.14 -4.39
C TRP A 223 10.99 6.19 -4.94
N TRP A 224 11.15 6.82 -6.11
CA TRP A 224 12.46 7.07 -6.71
C TRP A 224 12.71 8.56 -6.92
N ALA A 225 14.01 8.94 -6.96
CA ALA A 225 14.44 10.26 -7.37
C ALA A 225 14.31 10.39 -8.89
N LEU A 226 13.55 11.39 -9.34
CA LEU A 226 13.24 11.59 -10.77
C LEU A 226 14.49 11.89 -11.59
N ASP A 227 15.38 12.76 -11.09
CA ASP A 227 16.58 13.16 -11.83
C ASP A 227 17.58 12.00 -11.96
N ASP A 228 17.74 11.19 -10.92
CA ASP A 228 18.55 9.96 -11.00
C ASP A 228 17.99 8.98 -12.01
N TYR A 229 16.67 8.76 -11.98
CA TYR A 229 16.00 7.87 -12.93
C TYR A 229 16.17 8.32 -14.39
N ARG A 230 16.06 9.63 -14.68
CA ARG A 230 16.32 10.19 -16.01
C ARG A 230 17.78 9.99 -16.47
N ASN A 231 18.70 9.89 -15.53
CA ASN A 231 20.11 9.59 -15.78
C ASN A 231 20.43 8.08 -15.76
N GLY A 232 19.40 7.22 -15.83
CA GLY A 232 19.53 5.76 -15.89
C GLY A 232 19.89 5.10 -14.56
N LYS A 233 19.68 5.79 -13.42
CA LYS A 233 19.94 5.26 -12.09
C LYS A 233 18.65 5.13 -11.30
N ILE A 234 18.43 3.99 -10.65
CA ILE A 234 17.36 3.80 -9.68
C ILE A 234 17.90 4.12 -8.29
N VAL A 235 17.41 5.22 -7.71
CA VAL A 235 17.72 5.61 -6.34
C VAL A 235 16.44 5.53 -5.52
N SER A 236 16.33 4.51 -4.68
CA SER A 236 15.20 4.29 -3.80
C SER A 236 15.20 5.30 -2.64
N LEU A 237 14.08 5.98 -2.45
CA LEU A 237 13.86 6.93 -1.35
C LEU A 237 12.92 6.36 -0.27
N SER A 238 12.51 5.11 -0.41
CA SER A 238 11.58 4.43 0.49
C SER A 238 12.33 3.41 1.37
N LYS A 239 11.59 2.72 2.21
CA LYS A 239 12.06 1.58 3.00
C LYS A 239 12.77 0.49 2.17
N GLU A 240 12.56 0.45 0.85
CA GLU A 240 13.26 -0.44 -0.07
C GLU A 240 14.78 -0.25 -0.02
N PHE A 241 15.27 0.99 0.16
CA PHE A 241 16.69 1.26 0.37
C PHE A 241 17.29 0.43 1.52
N VAL A 242 16.55 0.32 2.63
CA VAL A 242 17.00 -0.49 3.78
C VAL A 242 16.96 -1.98 3.46
N ARG A 243 15.92 -2.45 2.73
CA ARG A 243 15.82 -3.86 2.28
C ARG A 243 16.98 -4.25 1.38
N GLU A 244 17.30 -3.41 0.39
CA GLU A 244 18.43 -3.62 -0.54
C GLU A 244 19.76 -3.70 0.21
N HIS A 245 19.97 -2.82 1.18
CA HIS A 245 21.17 -2.85 2.02
C HIS A 245 21.31 -4.17 2.80
N TYR A 246 20.23 -4.65 3.43
CA TYR A 246 20.24 -5.92 4.18
C TYR A 246 20.47 -7.14 3.27
N LEU A 247 19.91 -7.13 2.05
CA LEU A 247 20.17 -8.17 1.06
C LEU A 247 21.62 -8.14 0.60
N GLY A 248 22.15 -6.96 0.26
CA GLY A 248 23.53 -6.80 -0.25
C GLY A 248 24.61 -7.14 0.78
N THR A 249 24.32 -7.06 2.07
CA THR A 249 25.26 -7.41 3.16
C THR A 249 25.17 -8.86 3.63
N GLY A 250 24.27 -9.67 3.07
CA GLY A 250 24.00 -11.05 3.51
C GLY A 250 23.39 -11.13 4.94
N HIS A 251 22.95 -10.02 5.47
CA HIS A 251 22.37 -9.97 6.82
C HIS A 251 21.01 -10.66 6.88
N TYR A 252 20.28 -10.67 5.76
CA TYR A 252 19.01 -11.38 5.63
C TYR A 252 19.14 -12.90 5.87
N GLU A 253 20.19 -13.51 5.35
CA GLU A 253 20.47 -14.95 5.56
C GLU A 253 20.72 -15.27 7.05
N LYS A 254 21.38 -14.35 7.77
CA LYS A 254 21.60 -14.50 9.23
C LYS A 254 20.31 -14.36 10.03
N LEU A 255 19.40 -13.48 9.63
CA LEU A 255 18.09 -13.31 10.29
C LEU A 255 17.18 -14.53 10.05
N SER A 256 17.21 -15.13 8.86
CA SER A 256 16.42 -16.33 8.54
C SER A 256 16.89 -17.59 9.30
N LEU A 257 18.16 -17.65 9.70
CA LEU A 257 18.74 -18.77 10.46
C LEU A 257 18.41 -18.72 11.97
N ILE A 258 17.94 -17.57 12.48
CA ILE A 258 17.58 -17.42 13.91
C ILE A 258 16.18 -17.99 14.21
N HIS A 259 15.41 -18.33 13.20
CA HIS A 259 14.04 -18.85 13.32
C HIS A 259 13.87 -20.33 12.95
N ILE A 260 14.96 -21.11 12.90
CA ILE A 260 14.90 -22.56 12.78
C ILE A 260 14.98 -23.20 14.17
#